data_7bc2b99e45f59f65872d184dfa70fb23
#
_entry.id   7bc2b99e45f59f65872d184dfa70fb23
#
_cell.length_a   1.000
_cell.length_b   1.000
_cell.length_c   1.000
_cell.angle_alpha   90.00
_cell.angle_beta   90.00
_cell.angle_gamma   90.00
#
_symmetry.space_group_name_H-M   'P 1'
#
loop_
_entity.id
_entity.type
_entity.pdbx_description
1 polymer ?
#
loop_
_entity_poly.entity_id
_entity_poly.type
_entity_poly.pdbx_seq_one_letter_code
_entity_poly.pdbx_strand_id
1 'polypeptide(L)'
;DKPKWYCGEHIPATDTGAKEWNIVNKILLSPYEDFLYSNDDYFATEDFSTDLPNYYSTTLREARVHGKYVGRVINCRSVYPDGLFYDIHTPMVINLTKYREANNLPQTKEYLCKSLYGNFIGGGVQLPDNKIRNGKLIPPGPFFSTNDRTCKMINLNELYPDASEYETRDKF
;
A
#
# COMPACT_ATOMS: atom_id res chain seq x y z
N ASP A 1 10.43 -5.58 14.55
CA ASP A 1 10.38 -6.83 15.34
C ASP A 1 9.25 -7.71 14.82
N LYS A 2 9.47 -9.03 14.78
CA LYS A 2 8.45 -10.00 14.38
C LYS A 2 7.45 -10.22 15.53
N PRO A 3 6.14 -10.02 15.32
CA PRO A 3 5.15 -10.34 16.35
C PRO A 3 5.16 -11.83 16.69
N LYS A 4 4.91 -12.19 17.95
CA LYS A 4 4.94 -13.59 18.42
C LYS A 4 3.92 -14.50 17.72
N TRP A 5 2.80 -13.94 17.28
CA TRP A 5 1.73 -14.67 16.58
C TRP A 5 2.00 -14.88 15.08
N TYR A 6 2.99 -14.17 14.51
CA TYR A 6 3.27 -14.25 13.07
C TYR A 6 4.02 -15.53 12.72
N CYS A 7 3.41 -16.40 11.93
CA CYS A 7 3.96 -17.69 11.52
C CYS A 7 4.74 -17.66 10.20
N GLY A 8 4.65 -16.54 9.45
CA GLY A 8 5.31 -16.40 8.17
C GLY A 8 6.82 -16.21 8.27
N GLU A 9 7.47 -16.24 7.11
CA GLU A 9 8.88 -15.89 6.99
C GLU A 9 9.12 -14.43 7.36
N HIS A 10 10.17 -14.16 8.11
CA HIS A 10 10.54 -12.81 8.53
C HIS A 10 11.93 -12.48 8.03
N ILE A 11 12.02 -11.51 7.11
CA ILE A 11 13.26 -11.02 6.55
C ILE A 11 13.62 -9.70 7.26
N PRO A 12 14.69 -9.66 8.05
CA PRO A 12 15.14 -8.42 8.69
C PRO A 12 15.55 -7.39 7.65
N ALA A 13 15.19 -6.14 7.87
CA ALA A 13 15.60 -5.02 7.04
C ALA A 13 16.05 -3.85 7.91
N THR A 14 17.05 -3.10 7.44
CA THR A 14 17.55 -1.92 8.13
C THR A 14 16.95 -0.66 7.53
N ASP A 15 16.43 0.22 8.38
CA ASP A 15 15.93 1.52 7.97
C ASP A 15 17.09 2.52 7.80
N THR A 16 17.05 3.27 6.70
CA THR A 16 18.06 4.30 6.34
C THR A 16 17.60 5.71 6.69
N GLY A 17 16.42 5.86 7.26
CA GLY A 17 15.81 7.16 7.59
C GLY A 17 14.97 7.79 6.48
N ALA A 18 15.19 7.45 5.22
CA ALA A 18 14.38 7.89 4.09
C ALA A 18 13.23 6.91 3.84
N LYS A 19 12.00 7.29 4.21
CA LYS A 19 10.83 6.37 4.25
C LYS A 19 10.61 5.62 2.94
N GLU A 20 10.60 6.31 1.81
CA GLU A 20 10.30 5.67 0.51
C GLU A 20 11.41 4.70 0.09
N TRP A 21 12.67 5.06 0.31
CA TRP A 21 13.79 4.16 0.05
C TRP A 21 13.80 2.95 0.97
N ASN A 22 13.35 3.10 2.21
CA ASN A 22 13.18 1.96 3.10
C ASN A 22 12.11 0.99 2.57
N ILE A 23 11.00 1.51 2.01
CA ILE A 23 9.96 0.68 1.37
C ILE A 23 10.55 -0.04 0.15
N VAL A 24 11.23 0.68 -0.74
CA VAL A 24 11.87 0.09 -1.93
C VAL A 24 12.85 -1.01 -1.52
N ASN A 25 13.75 -0.72 -0.58
CA ASN A 25 14.75 -1.69 -0.13
C ASN A 25 14.11 -2.94 0.49
N LYS A 26 13.04 -2.79 1.28
CA LYS A 26 12.32 -3.91 1.88
C LYS A 26 11.63 -4.78 0.82
N ILE A 27 11.02 -4.18 -0.18
CA ILE A 27 10.41 -4.91 -1.30
C ILE A 27 11.49 -5.68 -2.09
N LEU A 28 12.66 -5.09 -2.32
CA LEU A 28 13.76 -5.72 -3.04
C LEU A 28 14.42 -6.88 -2.29
N LEU A 29 14.14 -7.06 -1.00
CA LEU A 29 14.56 -8.23 -0.21
C LEU A 29 13.65 -9.44 -0.38
N SER A 30 12.51 -9.32 -1.09
CA SER A 30 11.62 -10.45 -1.33
C SER A 30 12.37 -11.62 -1.97
N PRO A 31 12.20 -12.87 -1.46
CA PRO A 31 12.74 -14.06 -2.11
C PRO A 31 11.89 -14.52 -3.31
N TYR A 32 10.75 -13.87 -3.54
CA TYR A 32 9.79 -14.23 -4.59
C TYR A 32 9.88 -13.24 -5.74
N GLU A 33 9.78 -13.75 -6.98
CA GLU A 33 9.74 -12.92 -8.17
C GLU A 33 8.40 -12.20 -8.32
N ASP A 34 7.31 -12.92 -8.10
CA ASP A 34 5.95 -12.37 -8.13
C ASP A 34 5.30 -12.52 -6.76
N PHE A 35 4.74 -11.44 -6.23
CA PHE A 35 4.10 -11.43 -4.92
C PHE A 35 3.13 -10.27 -4.75
N LEU A 36 2.27 -10.38 -3.75
CA LEU A 36 1.35 -9.33 -3.34
C LEU A 36 1.99 -8.48 -2.26
N TYR A 37 2.23 -7.21 -2.56
CA TYR A 37 2.66 -6.21 -1.59
C TYR A 37 1.45 -5.60 -0.89
N SER A 38 1.43 -5.63 0.43
CA SER A 38 0.42 -4.99 1.26
C SER A 38 1.07 -4.37 2.49
N ASN A 39 0.47 -3.32 3.04
CA ASN A 39 0.83 -2.81 4.35
C ASN A 39 0.01 -3.54 5.43
N ASP A 40 0.47 -3.45 6.67
CA ASP A 40 -0.18 -4.02 7.84
C ASP A 40 -1.50 -3.33 8.24
N ASP A 41 -1.78 -2.16 7.68
CA ASP A 41 -3.01 -1.38 7.87
C ASP A 41 -4.02 -1.51 6.71
N TYR A 42 -3.81 -2.47 5.79
CA TYR A 42 -4.73 -2.75 4.69
C TYR A 42 -5.61 -3.95 5.03
N PHE A 43 -6.90 -3.79 4.77
CA PHE A 43 -7.92 -4.80 5.03
C PHE A 43 -8.72 -5.07 3.74
N ALA A 44 -8.97 -6.33 3.46
CA ALA A 44 -9.88 -6.75 2.40
C ALA A 44 -11.30 -6.90 2.97
N THR A 45 -12.30 -6.52 2.19
CA THR A 45 -13.71 -6.69 2.55
C THR A 45 -14.33 -7.95 1.98
N GLU A 46 -13.60 -8.63 1.12
CA GLU A 46 -14.00 -9.86 0.44
C GLU A 46 -12.77 -10.70 0.10
N ASP A 47 -12.98 -11.96 -0.21
CA ASP A 47 -11.91 -12.82 -0.72
C ASP A 47 -11.42 -12.30 -2.06
N PHE A 48 -10.12 -12.31 -2.25
CA PHE A 48 -9.48 -11.89 -3.50
C PHE A 48 -8.47 -12.92 -3.99
N SER A 49 -8.36 -13.02 -5.30
CA SER A 49 -7.33 -13.82 -5.96
C SER A 49 -6.02 -13.04 -6.07
N THR A 50 -4.95 -13.73 -6.45
CA THR A 50 -3.67 -13.09 -6.78
C THR A 50 -3.68 -12.30 -8.09
N ASP A 51 -4.74 -12.43 -8.90
CA ASP A 51 -4.96 -11.69 -10.16
C ASP A 51 -5.60 -10.32 -9.92
N LEU A 52 -5.11 -9.59 -8.93
CA LEU A 52 -5.58 -8.24 -8.68
C LEU A 52 -5.05 -7.28 -9.74
N PRO A 53 -5.90 -6.40 -10.28
CA PRO A 53 -5.41 -5.28 -11.08
C PRO A 53 -4.66 -4.31 -10.18
N ASN A 54 -3.75 -3.53 -10.74
CA ASN A 54 -3.21 -2.40 -10.01
C ASN A 54 -4.25 -1.30 -9.90
N TYR A 55 -4.46 -0.79 -8.71
CA TYR A 55 -5.45 0.24 -8.45
C TYR A 55 -4.79 1.63 -8.37
N TYR A 56 -5.46 2.63 -8.98
CA TYR A 56 -5.08 4.03 -8.88
C TYR A 56 -6.30 4.89 -8.54
N SER A 57 -6.11 6.04 -7.92
CA SER A 57 -7.25 6.91 -7.59
C SER A 57 -7.48 8.03 -8.61
N THR A 58 -6.41 8.60 -9.16
CA THR A 58 -6.46 9.78 -10.01
C THR A 58 -5.15 9.90 -10.81
N THR A 59 -4.97 10.98 -11.54
CA THR A 59 -3.68 11.30 -12.14
C THR A 59 -2.71 11.89 -11.11
N LEU A 60 -1.40 11.79 -11.37
CA LEU A 60 -0.39 12.45 -10.53
C LEU A 60 -0.56 13.99 -10.52
N ARG A 61 -1.20 14.56 -11.55
CA ARG A 61 -1.48 15.99 -11.63
C ARG A 61 -2.60 16.43 -10.69
N GLU A 62 -3.60 15.58 -10.52
CA GLU A 62 -4.80 15.85 -9.71
C GLU A 62 -4.68 15.35 -8.27
N ALA A 63 -3.64 14.57 -7.98
CA ALA A 63 -3.43 13.99 -6.66
C ALA A 63 -3.32 15.08 -5.58
N ARG A 64 -4.25 15.05 -4.63
CA ARG A 64 -4.29 15.97 -3.48
C ARG A 64 -3.55 15.36 -2.31
N VAL A 65 -2.31 15.73 -2.16
CA VAL A 65 -1.42 15.23 -1.11
C VAL A 65 -0.88 16.38 -0.27
N HIS A 66 -0.36 16.08 0.91
CA HIS A 66 0.13 17.07 1.88
C HIS A 66 1.54 16.75 2.36
N GLY A 67 2.23 17.76 2.88
CA GLY A 67 3.53 17.62 3.50
C GLY A 67 4.59 17.06 2.53
N LYS A 68 5.36 16.10 2.99
CA LYS A 68 6.46 15.49 2.21
C LYS A 68 5.98 14.78 0.93
N TYR A 69 4.71 14.35 0.87
CA TYR A 69 4.16 13.69 -0.31
C TYR A 69 4.09 14.61 -1.54
N VAL A 70 3.94 15.93 -1.34
CA VAL A 70 3.93 16.91 -2.45
C VAL A 70 5.21 16.81 -3.30
N GLY A 71 6.37 16.82 -2.64
CA GLY A 71 7.66 16.69 -3.34
C GLY A 71 7.79 15.34 -4.06
N ARG A 72 7.31 14.25 -3.46
CA ARG A 72 7.34 12.91 -4.06
C ARG A 72 6.45 12.83 -5.31
N VAL A 73 5.26 13.39 -5.28
CA VAL A 73 4.36 13.50 -6.46
C VAL A 73 5.01 14.30 -7.56
N ILE A 74 5.64 15.46 -7.24
CA ILE A 74 6.36 16.27 -8.22
C ILE A 74 7.50 15.47 -8.87
N ASN A 75 8.25 14.72 -8.06
CA ASN A 75 9.33 13.89 -8.56
C ASN A 75 8.79 12.75 -9.47
N CYS A 76 7.69 12.09 -9.11
CA CYS A 76 7.05 11.11 -10.00
C CYS A 76 6.57 11.73 -11.30
N ARG A 77 6.00 12.94 -11.27
CA ARG A 77 5.58 13.67 -12.48
C ARG A 77 6.75 14.05 -13.38
N SER A 78 7.95 14.24 -12.85
CA SER A 78 9.12 14.49 -13.69
C SER A 78 9.54 13.27 -14.52
N VAL A 79 9.13 12.06 -14.09
CA VAL A 79 9.37 10.79 -14.81
C VAL A 79 8.15 10.44 -15.68
N TYR A 80 6.95 10.61 -15.14
CA TYR A 80 5.67 10.30 -15.78
C TYR A 80 4.74 11.54 -15.76
N PRO A 81 4.85 12.47 -16.70
CA PRO A 81 4.08 13.73 -16.69
C PRO A 81 2.56 13.54 -16.64
N ASP A 82 2.06 12.54 -17.35
CA ASP A 82 0.64 12.17 -17.40
C ASP A 82 0.34 10.88 -16.62
N GLY A 83 1.21 10.54 -15.68
CA GLY A 83 1.12 9.32 -14.90
C GLY A 83 -0.06 9.30 -13.93
N LEU A 84 -0.39 8.07 -13.49
CA LEU A 84 -1.45 7.77 -12.54
C LEU A 84 -0.91 7.69 -11.10
N PHE A 85 -1.78 7.97 -10.14
CA PHE A 85 -1.46 7.95 -8.71
C PHE A 85 -1.87 6.62 -8.09
N TYR A 86 -0.89 5.72 -7.89
CA TYR A 86 -1.09 4.36 -7.33
C TYR A 86 -0.82 4.27 -5.83
N ASP A 87 -0.39 5.35 -5.17
CA ASP A 87 -0.10 5.35 -3.73
C ASP A 87 -1.38 5.49 -2.89
N ILE A 88 -2.32 4.61 -3.14
CA ILE A 88 -3.55 4.44 -2.38
C ILE A 88 -3.46 3.21 -1.47
N HIS A 89 -4.38 3.08 -0.52
CA HIS A 89 -4.38 2.03 0.49
C HIS A 89 -5.01 0.74 -0.05
N THR A 90 -4.36 0.17 -1.06
CA THR A 90 -4.72 -1.12 -1.67
C THR A 90 -3.46 -1.97 -1.83
N PRO A 91 -3.59 -3.29 -1.81
CA PRO A 91 -2.50 -4.17 -2.22
C PRO A 91 -2.06 -3.89 -3.66
N MET A 92 -0.87 -4.33 -4.02
CA MET A 92 -0.31 -4.21 -5.36
C MET A 92 0.45 -5.48 -5.72
N VAL A 93 0.15 -6.05 -6.89
CA VAL A 93 0.90 -7.19 -7.41
C VAL A 93 2.26 -6.68 -7.92
N ILE A 94 3.33 -7.25 -7.40
CA ILE A 94 4.71 -6.86 -7.72
C ILE A 94 5.39 -8.01 -8.46
N ASN A 95 5.97 -7.72 -9.61
CA ASN A 95 7.05 -8.50 -10.20
C ASN A 95 8.38 -7.84 -9.81
N LEU A 96 9.25 -8.56 -9.13
CA LEU A 96 10.46 -8.01 -8.49
C LEU A 96 11.43 -7.41 -9.50
N THR A 97 11.64 -8.07 -10.63
CA THR A 97 12.53 -7.58 -11.69
C THR A 97 12.02 -6.25 -12.25
N LYS A 98 10.74 -6.18 -12.62
CA LYS A 98 10.12 -4.92 -13.11
C LYS A 98 10.09 -3.84 -12.04
N TYR A 99 9.89 -4.21 -10.76
CA TYR A 99 9.91 -3.25 -9.65
C TYR A 99 11.30 -2.63 -9.47
N ARG A 100 12.36 -3.45 -9.60
CA ARG A 100 13.75 -2.98 -9.55
C ARG A 100 14.05 -2.00 -10.69
N GLU A 101 13.61 -2.31 -11.90
CA GLU A 101 13.76 -1.44 -13.06
C GLU A 101 13.03 -0.11 -12.87
N ALA A 102 11.76 -0.14 -12.45
CA ALA A 102 10.93 1.03 -12.20
C ALA A 102 11.53 1.97 -11.13
N ASN A 103 12.18 1.40 -10.11
CA ASN A 103 12.76 2.15 -9.00
C ASN A 103 14.27 2.39 -9.13
N ASN A 104 14.87 2.09 -10.28
CA ASN A 104 16.29 2.36 -10.57
C ASN A 104 16.51 3.84 -10.90
N LEU A 105 16.25 4.71 -9.94
CA LEU A 105 16.36 6.16 -10.05
C LEU A 105 17.38 6.70 -9.03
N PRO A 106 17.91 7.91 -9.26
CA PRO A 106 18.84 8.51 -8.31
C PRO A 106 18.22 8.67 -6.91
N GLN A 107 18.90 8.12 -5.90
CA GLN A 107 18.43 8.16 -4.49
C GLN A 107 18.56 9.55 -3.83
N THR A 108 18.95 10.57 -4.60
CA THR A 108 18.97 11.97 -4.15
C THR A 108 17.57 12.58 -4.00
N LYS A 109 16.56 11.90 -4.53
CA LYS A 109 15.14 12.31 -4.46
C LYS A 109 14.30 11.14 -3.95
N GLU A 110 13.25 11.45 -3.22
CA GLU A 110 12.21 10.47 -2.87
C GLU A 110 11.10 10.48 -3.92
N TYR A 111 10.63 9.31 -4.28
CA TYR A 111 9.52 9.08 -5.20
C TYR A 111 8.45 8.24 -4.50
N LEU A 112 7.25 8.21 -5.02
CA LEU A 112 6.20 7.29 -4.62
C LEU A 112 6.43 5.95 -5.33
N CYS A 113 6.94 4.96 -4.62
CA CYS A 113 7.41 3.71 -5.22
C CYS A 113 6.30 2.90 -5.91
N LYS A 114 5.08 2.91 -5.37
CA LYS A 114 3.91 2.29 -6.02
C LYS A 114 3.54 3.02 -7.32
N SER A 115 3.56 4.37 -7.30
CA SER A 115 3.25 5.15 -8.50
C SER A 115 4.34 5.02 -9.57
N LEU A 116 5.63 4.93 -9.19
CA LEU A 116 6.68 4.62 -10.17
C LEU A 116 6.43 3.28 -10.84
N TYR A 117 6.26 2.23 -10.04
CA TYR A 117 6.05 0.88 -10.55
C TYR A 117 4.76 0.76 -11.36
N GLY A 118 3.63 1.28 -10.85
CA GLY A 118 2.36 1.21 -11.55
C GLY A 118 2.40 1.90 -12.93
N ASN A 119 3.05 3.06 -13.02
CA ASN A 119 3.21 3.74 -14.31
C ASN A 119 4.21 3.03 -15.24
N PHE A 120 5.23 2.37 -14.69
CA PHE A 120 6.20 1.59 -15.46
C PHE A 120 5.55 0.39 -16.17
N ILE A 121 4.71 -0.36 -15.44
CA ILE A 121 4.00 -1.51 -16.02
C ILE A 121 2.76 -1.12 -16.81
N GLY A 122 2.20 0.05 -16.52
CA GLY A 122 1.00 0.58 -17.16
C GLY A 122 -0.30 -0.11 -16.73
N GLY A 123 -1.41 0.44 -17.18
CA GLY A 123 -2.76 -0.09 -16.92
C GLY A 123 -3.23 0.15 -15.49
N GLY A 124 -4.36 -0.46 -15.17
CA GLY A 124 -4.94 -0.40 -13.83
C GLY A 124 -6.43 -0.07 -13.83
N VAL A 125 -7.03 -0.19 -12.65
CA VAL A 125 -8.44 0.11 -12.42
C VAL A 125 -8.54 1.29 -11.47
N GLN A 126 -9.39 2.26 -11.82
CA GLN A 126 -9.61 3.40 -10.95
C GLN A 126 -10.45 2.99 -9.74
N LEU A 127 -9.93 3.29 -8.56
CA LEU A 127 -10.58 3.01 -7.28
C LEU A 127 -10.38 4.20 -6.34
N PRO A 128 -11.42 4.66 -5.62
CA PRO A 128 -11.25 5.67 -4.59
C PRO A 128 -10.32 5.14 -3.48
N ASP A 129 -9.52 6.03 -2.90
CA ASP A 129 -8.66 5.69 -1.75
C ASP A 129 -9.52 5.63 -0.48
N ASN A 130 -9.93 4.43 -0.11
CA ASN A 130 -10.78 4.18 1.04
C ASN A 130 -9.95 4.14 2.32
N LYS A 131 -9.81 5.29 2.95
CA LYS A 131 -9.19 5.41 4.27
C LYS A 131 -10.20 5.80 5.32
N ILE A 132 -10.37 4.95 6.33
CA ILE A 132 -11.21 5.26 7.49
C ILE A 132 -10.50 6.33 8.33
N ARG A 133 -11.20 7.42 8.57
CA ARG A 133 -10.73 8.51 9.42
C ARG A 133 -11.83 8.90 10.39
N ASN A 134 -11.47 9.06 11.68
CA ASN A 134 -12.39 9.49 12.74
C ASN A 134 -13.64 8.60 12.85
N GLY A 135 -13.49 7.29 12.70
CA GLY A 135 -14.60 6.33 12.81
C GLY A 135 -15.67 6.43 11.72
N LYS A 136 -15.47 7.22 10.66
CA LYS A 136 -16.39 7.26 9.53
C LYS A 136 -16.08 6.14 8.56
N LEU A 137 -17.03 5.24 8.38
CA LEU A 137 -17.04 4.28 7.28
C LEU A 137 -17.09 5.04 5.95
N ILE A 138 -16.10 4.78 5.11
CA ILE A 138 -16.06 5.25 3.73
C ILE A 138 -16.82 4.22 2.87
N PRO A 139 -17.41 4.63 1.72
CA PRO A 139 -18.21 3.77 0.87
C PRO A 139 -17.52 2.45 0.53
N PRO A 140 -18.27 1.36 0.32
CA PRO A 140 -17.75 0.04 0.11
C PRO A 140 -16.81 -0.02 -1.09
N GLY A 141 -15.65 -0.60 -0.88
CA GLY A 141 -14.67 -0.98 -1.89
C GLY A 141 -14.01 -2.27 -1.43
N PRO A 142 -13.30 -2.98 -2.31
CA PRO A 142 -12.70 -4.27 -1.97
C PRO A 142 -11.60 -4.17 -0.91
N PHE A 143 -11.08 -2.96 -0.69
CA PHE A 143 -10.04 -2.71 0.31
C PHE A 143 -10.28 -1.40 1.04
N PHE A 144 -9.84 -1.35 2.28
CA PHE A 144 -9.74 -0.12 3.06
C PHE A 144 -8.48 -0.12 3.91
N SER A 145 -8.09 1.04 4.42
CA SER A 145 -7.06 1.14 5.46
C SER A 145 -7.53 1.99 6.62
N THR A 146 -6.95 1.73 7.77
CA THR A 146 -7.13 2.57 8.94
C THR A 146 -5.88 2.58 9.78
N ASN A 147 -5.41 3.75 10.13
CA ASN A 147 -4.39 3.95 11.14
C ASN A 147 -4.97 4.67 12.37
N ASP A 148 -6.28 4.69 12.47
CA ASP A 148 -6.96 5.30 13.60
C ASP A 148 -6.87 4.34 14.79
N ARG A 149 -6.29 4.80 15.90
CA ARG A 149 -6.29 4.08 17.17
C ARG A 149 -7.71 3.87 17.72
N THR A 150 -8.69 4.54 17.14
CA THR A 150 -10.13 4.33 17.39
C THR A 150 -10.70 3.13 16.64
N CYS A 151 -9.92 2.37 15.89
CA CYS A 151 -10.33 1.08 15.30
C CYS A 151 -10.89 0.08 16.32
N LYS A 152 -10.62 0.27 17.61
CA LYS A 152 -11.31 -0.45 18.69
C LYS A 152 -12.84 -0.26 18.71
N MET A 153 -13.36 0.69 17.94
CA MET A 153 -14.80 1.01 17.86
C MET A 153 -15.45 0.62 16.54
N ILE A 154 -14.68 0.16 15.55
CA ILE A 154 -15.29 -0.48 14.38
C ILE A 154 -15.66 -1.87 14.87
N ASN A 155 -16.96 -2.10 14.98
CA ASN A 155 -17.47 -3.42 15.27
C ASN A 155 -17.15 -4.31 14.06
N LEU A 156 -16.03 -5.04 14.15
CA LEU A 156 -15.60 -5.96 13.09
C LEU A 156 -16.70 -6.97 12.76
N ASN A 157 -17.58 -7.28 13.72
CA ASN A 157 -18.73 -8.16 13.51
C ASN A 157 -19.78 -7.55 12.59
N GLU A 158 -19.85 -6.22 12.44
CA GLU A 158 -20.71 -5.57 11.44
C GLU A 158 -20.14 -5.65 10.03
N LEU A 159 -18.80 -5.64 9.92
CA LEU A 159 -18.09 -5.78 8.64
C LEU A 159 -17.87 -7.25 8.26
N TYR A 160 -17.71 -8.11 9.26
CA TYR A 160 -17.43 -9.53 9.13
C TYR A 160 -18.28 -10.30 10.15
N PRO A 161 -19.54 -10.70 9.80
CA PRO A 161 -20.42 -11.43 10.73
C PRO A 161 -19.80 -12.70 11.32
N ASP A 162 -18.83 -13.29 10.62
CA ASP A 162 -18.13 -14.50 11.03
C ASP A 162 -16.78 -14.24 11.75
N ALA A 163 -16.46 -12.99 12.04
CA ALA A 163 -15.17 -12.59 12.62
C ALA A 163 -15.07 -12.81 14.15
N SER A 164 -16.04 -13.49 14.76
CA SER A 164 -16.00 -13.81 16.21
C SER A 164 -14.73 -14.56 16.66
N GLU A 165 -14.03 -15.21 15.73
CA GLU A 165 -12.73 -15.84 16.00
C GLU A 165 -11.56 -14.84 16.13
N TYR A 166 -11.74 -13.58 15.69
CA TYR A 166 -10.68 -12.57 15.72
C TYR A 166 -10.69 -11.71 16.99
N GLU A 167 -11.79 -11.69 17.75
CA GLU A 167 -11.90 -10.93 19.02
C GLU A 167 -10.91 -11.37 20.10
N THR A 168 -10.37 -12.57 20.03
CA THR A 168 -9.38 -13.06 20.98
C THR A 168 -7.97 -12.55 20.75
N ARG A 169 -7.71 -11.83 19.65
CA ARG A 169 -6.38 -11.34 19.27
C ARG A 169 -6.05 -9.92 19.74
N ASP A 170 -7.04 -9.17 20.23
CA ASP A 170 -6.88 -7.78 20.70
C ASP A 170 -6.35 -7.65 22.14
N LYS A 171 -5.70 -8.67 22.65
CA LYS A 171 -5.08 -8.64 24.00
C LYS A 171 -3.56 -8.61 23.97
N PHE A 172 -3.00 -7.84 23.00
CA PHE A 172 -1.55 -7.65 22.97
C PHE A 172 -1.18 -6.18 22.84
#